data_65122a37d11de14555113b01414c9ae8
#
_entry.id   65122a37d11de14555113b01414c9ae8
#
_cell.length_a   1.000
_cell.length_b   1.000
_cell.length_c   1.000
_cell.angle_alpha   90.00
_cell.angle_beta   90.00
_cell.angle_gamma   90.00
#
_symmetry.space_group_name_H-M   'P 1'
#
loop_
_entity.id
_entity.type
_entity.pdbx_description
1 polymer ?
#
loop_
_entity_poly.entity_id
_entity_poly.type
_entity_poly.pdbx_seq_one_letter_code
_entity_poly.pdbx_strand_id
1 'polypeptide(L)'
;MSTSLHIVGGGLAGSEAAWQAAEAGAQVILHEMRPVRATDAHHTDSLAELVCSNSFRSDDAQNNAVGLLHEEMRRARSLVMRAADAHKLPAGGALAVDRHGFSAAVTQALEDHPNVTIAREEITALPPASWGSTIVATGPLTSAALGTAIGEATGQDQLAFFDAIAPIVHRESIDFDIAWFQSRYDKEGPGGGIADYINLPLDEAQYKAFVAALIDGEKTDFKEWEKSTPYFEACLPIEVMAARGEQTLSFGPMKPVGLQDPRTTQRPHAVVQLRQDNKLGTLWNMVGFQTKLKHAEQVRIFRTIPGLANAQFARLGGLHRNTFINSPRLLDAQLRLKSQPHLRFAGQITGVEGYVESAAIGLLCGRFAAAQVLGATVTPPPATTAFGALLAHITGGADERTFQPMNVNFGLFPPFPKSAKIRGKDRKQAMSARALEDLSGWLGDKQAAE
;
A
#
# COMPACT_ATOMS: atom_id res chain seq x y z
N MET A 1 28.72 7.84 22.13
CA MET A 1 27.54 8.08 21.27
C MET A 1 26.98 6.72 20.96
N SER A 2 25.66 6.51 20.99
CA SER A 2 25.05 5.23 20.62
C SER A 2 25.43 4.93 19.17
N THR A 3 25.96 3.74 18.92
CA THR A 3 26.30 3.25 17.58
C THR A 3 25.11 2.57 16.92
N SER A 4 23.98 2.49 17.61
CA SER A 4 22.77 1.83 17.15
C SER A 4 21.83 2.81 16.43
N LEU A 5 21.20 2.35 15.34
CA LEU A 5 20.12 3.02 14.67
C LEU A 5 18.79 2.62 15.31
N HIS A 6 18.01 3.58 15.76
CA HIS A 6 16.67 3.34 16.28
C HIS A 6 15.61 3.50 15.18
N ILE A 7 14.63 2.59 15.14
CA ILE A 7 13.51 2.64 14.20
C ILE A 7 12.22 2.44 14.98
N VAL A 8 11.30 3.38 14.90
CA VAL A 8 10.01 3.36 15.60
C VAL A 8 8.90 2.96 14.64
N GLY A 9 8.30 1.79 14.86
CA GLY A 9 7.24 1.18 14.06
C GLY A 9 7.73 0.01 13.20
N GLY A 10 7.22 -1.18 13.46
CA GLY A 10 7.52 -2.44 12.76
C GLY A 10 6.58 -2.75 11.59
N GLY A 11 5.97 -1.72 10.97
CA GLY A 11 5.20 -1.85 9.73
C GLY A 11 6.10 -2.07 8.51
N LEU A 12 5.51 -2.01 7.28
CA LEU A 12 6.25 -2.23 6.03
C LEU A 12 7.50 -1.35 5.90
N ALA A 13 7.35 -0.04 6.18
CA ALA A 13 8.46 0.90 6.06
C ALA A 13 9.56 0.68 7.09
N GLY A 14 9.18 0.46 8.36
CA GLY A 14 10.17 0.25 9.42
C GLY A 14 10.88 -1.10 9.31
N SER A 15 10.17 -2.15 8.95
CA SER A 15 10.75 -3.47 8.68
C SER A 15 11.75 -3.44 7.52
N GLU A 16 11.38 -2.77 6.42
CA GLU A 16 12.27 -2.59 5.28
C GLU A 16 13.50 -1.73 5.64
N ALA A 17 13.31 -0.64 6.40
CA ALA A 17 14.40 0.21 6.87
C ALA A 17 15.37 -0.54 7.79
N ALA A 18 14.83 -1.37 8.70
CA ALA A 18 15.63 -2.20 9.60
C ALA A 18 16.48 -3.21 8.81
N TRP A 19 15.88 -3.88 7.83
CA TRP A 19 16.57 -4.82 6.95
C TRP A 19 17.73 -4.16 6.20
N GLN A 20 17.45 -3.05 5.50
CA GLN A 20 18.47 -2.36 4.70
C GLN A 20 19.63 -1.84 5.55
N ALA A 21 19.32 -1.34 6.76
CA ALA A 21 20.34 -0.85 7.68
C ALA A 21 21.19 -1.97 8.26
N ALA A 22 20.58 -3.07 8.64
CA ALA A 22 21.24 -4.24 9.20
C ALA A 22 22.13 -4.95 8.17
N GLU A 23 21.65 -5.11 6.92
CA GLU A 23 22.42 -5.65 5.78
C GLU A 23 23.64 -4.76 5.42
N ALA A 24 23.55 -3.46 5.68
CA ALA A 24 24.68 -2.55 5.54
C ALA A 24 25.69 -2.63 6.71
N GLY A 25 25.40 -3.39 7.77
CA GLY A 25 26.26 -3.60 8.93
C GLY A 25 25.94 -2.69 10.15
N ALA A 26 24.87 -1.87 10.10
CA ALA A 26 24.47 -1.07 11.26
C ALA A 26 23.76 -1.93 12.31
N GLN A 27 24.01 -1.65 13.59
CA GLN A 27 23.23 -2.23 14.69
C GLN A 27 21.87 -1.50 14.75
N VAL A 28 20.76 -2.24 14.72
CA VAL A 28 19.38 -1.71 14.65
C VAL A 28 18.60 -2.12 15.89
N ILE A 29 17.88 -1.15 16.48
CA ILE A 29 16.84 -1.39 17.49
C ILE A 29 15.50 -1.00 16.86
N LEU A 30 14.67 -2.00 16.56
CA LEU A 30 13.33 -1.81 16.01
C LEU A 30 12.30 -1.84 17.14
N HIS A 31 11.66 -0.70 17.40
CA HIS A 31 10.61 -0.55 18.39
C HIS A 31 9.24 -0.80 17.75
N GLU A 32 8.53 -1.81 18.23
CA GLU A 32 7.17 -2.14 17.79
C GLU A 32 6.24 -2.21 18.99
N MET A 33 5.15 -1.46 18.96
CA MET A 33 4.24 -1.36 20.09
C MET A 33 3.38 -2.61 20.34
N ARG A 34 3.18 -3.46 19.33
CA ARG A 34 2.43 -4.73 19.50
C ARG A 34 3.32 -5.83 20.07
N PRO A 35 2.84 -6.66 20.98
CA PRO A 35 1.47 -6.76 21.49
C PRO A 35 1.16 -5.82 22.67
N VAL A 36 2.12 -5.02 23.17
CA VAL A 36 1.93 -4.16 24.35
C VAL A 36 0.74 -3.20 24.16
N ARG A 37 0.64 -2.64 22.96
CA ARG A 37 -0.49 -1.81 22.55
C ARG A 37 -1.01 -2.25 21.19
N ALA A 38 -2.28 -2.64 21.12
CA ALA A 38 -2.98 -2.95 19.88
C ALA A 38 -3.40 -1.68 19.12
N THR A 39 -3.74 -1.84 17.84
CA THR A 39 -4.42 -0.83 17.03
C THR A 39 -5.75 -1.38 16.53
N ASP A 40 -6.62 -0.51 16.05
CA ASP A 40 -7.94 -0.94 15.55
C ASP A 40 -7.88 -1.79 14.26
N ALA A 41 -6.74 -1.78 13.55
CA ALA A 41 -6.60 -2.45 12.26
C ALA A 41 -5.70 -3.70 12.28
N HIS A 42 -4.77 -3.80 13.23
CA HIS A 42 -3.89 -4.95 13.32
C HIS A 42 -4.50 -6.05 14.19
N HIS A 43 -4.28 -7.29 13.79
CA HIS A 43 -4.82 -8.48 14.47
C HIS A 43 -3.76 -9.45 14.99
N THR A 44 -2.48 -9.21 14.65
CA THR A 44 -1.35 -10.06 15.03
C THR A 44 -0.19 -9.25 15.59
N ASP A 45 0.79 -9.94 16.18
CA ASP A 45 2.03 -9.35 16.66
C ASP A 45 3.11 -9.30 15.57
N SER A 46 2.81 -9.85 14.38
CA SER A 46 3.75 -9.94 13.27
C SER A 46 4.13 -8.57 12.73
N LEU A 47 5.38 -8.41 12.35
CA LEU A 47 5.84 -7.23 11.64
C LEU A 47 5.25 -7.17 10.23
N ALA A 48 5.20 -5.99 9.63
CA ALA A 48 4.70 -5.75 8.28
C ALA A 48 3.32 -6.35 7.97
N GLU A 49 2.41 -6.40 8.96
CA GLU A 49 1.05 -6.90 8.77
C GLU A 49 0.27 -6.07 7.74
N LEU A 50 -0.38 -6.75 6.78
CA LEU A 50 -1.18 -6.12 5.74
C LEU A 50 -2.63 -5.94 6.21
N VAL A 51 -3.00 -4.75 6.65
CA VAL A 51 -4.29 -4.48 7.30
C VAL A 51 -5.45 -4.22 6.36
N CYS A 52 -5.24 -3.62 5.20
CA CYS A 52 -6.30 -3.23 4.25
C CYS A 52 -6.53 -4.31 3.19
N SER A 53 -5.56 -4.53 2.33
CA SER A 53 -5.60 -5.44 1.17
C SER A 53 -4.44 -6.44 1.27
N ASN A 54 -4.50 -7.53 0.53
CA ASN A 54 -3.37 -8.43 0.34
C ASN A 54 -2.63 -8.19 -0.99
N SER A 55 -2.93 -7.10 -1.68
CA SER A 55 -2.37 -6.79 -3.00
C SER A 55 -1.38 -5.64 -2.94
N PHE A 56 -0.25 -5.86 -3.60
CA PHE A 56 0.74 -4.85 -3.92
C PHE A 56 0.46 -4.18 -5.28
N ARG A 57 -0.72 -4.38 -5.85
CA ARG A 57 -1.14 -3.87 -7.17
C ARG A 57 -0.42 -4.55 -8.34
N SER A 58 -0.34 -3.85 -9.49
CA SER A 58 0.24 -4.42 -10.73
C SER A 58 1.72 -4.73 -10.60
N ASP A 59 2.15 -5.91 -11.08
CA ASP A 59 3.56 -6.35 -11.14
C ASP A 59 4.17 -6.19 -12.55
N ASP A 60 3.53 -5.43 -13.43
CA ASP A 60 4.02 -5.14 -14.78
C ASP A 60 5.04 -3.98 -14.74
N ALA A 61 6.31 -4.31 -14.66
CA ALA A 61 7.41 -3.34 -14.59
C ALA A 61 7.57 -2.48 -15.86
N GLN A 62 7.04 -2.92 -17.00
CA GLN A 62 7.22 -2.20 -18.25
C GLN A 62 6.16 -1.11 -18.47
N ASN A 63 4.91 -1.34 -18.02
CA ASN A 63 3.79 -0.49 -18.36
C ASN A 63 3.16 0.22 -17.16
N ASN A 64 3.55 -0.15 -15.93
CA ASN A 64 3.02 0.40 -14.68
C ASN A 64 4.13 0.89 -13.76
N ALA A 65 3.99 2.11 -13.26
CA ALA A 65 4.99 2.69 -12.37
C ALA A 65 5.13 1.92 -11.04
N VAL A 66 4.05 1.31 -10.53
CA VAL A 66 4.12 0.46 -9.35
C VAL A 66 4.87 -0.86 -9.63
N GLY A 67 4.64 -1.48 -10.78
CA GLY A 67 5.40 -2.66 -11.18
C GLY A 67 6.89 -2.34 -11.41
N LEU A 68 7.19 -1.16 -11.95
CA LEU A 68 8.56 -0.65 -12.02
C LEU A 68 9.17 -0.49 -10.62
N LEU A 69 8.43 0.07 -9.66
CA LEU A 69 8.88 0.19 -8.28
C LEU A 69 9.16 -1.18 -7.64
N HIS A 70 8.32 -2.20 -7.91
CA HIS A 70 8.59 -3.57 -7.48
C HIS A 70 9.95 -4.07 -8.00
N GLU A 71 10.21 -3.88 -9.29
CA GLU A 71 11.46 -4.31 -9.91
C GLU A 71 12.68 -3.55 -9.34
N GLU A 72 12.54 -2.24 -9.13
CA GLU A 72 13.57 -1.44 -8.48
C GLU A 72 13.87 -1.94 -7.06
N MET A 73 12.83 -2.26 -6.28
CA MET A 73 12.98 -2.81 -4.93
C MET A 73 13.61 -4.21 -4.93
N ARG A 74 13.25 -5.07 -5.91
CA ARG A 74 13.88 -6.40 -6.06
C ARG A 74 15.38 -6.25 -6.32
N ARG A 75 15.80 -5.40 -7.26
CA ARG A 75 17.21 -5.11 -7.54
C ARG A 75 17.92 -4.50 -6.34
N ALA A 76 17.22 -3.71 -5.53
CA ALA A 76 17.74 -3.14 -4.29
C ALA A 76 17.73 -4.13 -3.10
N ARG A 77 17.42 -5.42 -3.31
CA ARG A 77 17.38 -6.50 -2.30
C ARG A 77 16.39 -6.24 -1.16
N SER A 78 15.21 -5.76 -1.50
CA SER A 78 14.12 -5.50 -0.55
C SER A 78 13.67 -6.78 0.16
N LEU A 79 13.56 -6.74 1.49
CA LEU A 79 12.96 -7.80 2.30
C LEU A 79 11.47 -7.95 1.98
N VAL A 80 10.75 -6.83 1.86
CA VAL A 80 9.31 -6.82 1.57
C VAL A 80 9.04 -7.51 0.23
N MET A 81 9.82 -7.19 -0.83
CA MET A 81 9.62 -7.83 -2.13
C MET A 81 10.03 -9.31 -2.12
N ARG A 82 11.11 -9.68 -1.42
CA ARG A 82 11.51 -11.08 -1.25
C ARG A 82 10.42 -11.90 -0.58
N ALA A 83 9.84 -11.40 0.50
CA ALA A 83 8.73 -12.06 1.19
C ALA A 83 7.45 -12.12 0.33
N ALA A 84 7.14 -11.03 -0.40
CA ALA A 84 5.99 -10.99 -1.30
C ALA A 84 6.12 -12.03 -2.43
N ASP A 85 7.30 -12.13 -3.04
CA ASP A 85 7.57 -13.11 -4.11
C ASP A 85 7.48 -14.55 -3.64
N ALA A 86 7.89 -14.84 -2.39
CA ALA A 86 7.80 -16.16 -1.79
C ALA A 86 6.37 -16.57 -1.41
N HIS A 87 5.48 -15.62 -1.21
CA HIS A 87 4.10 -15.85 -0.74
C HIS A 87 3.03 -15.39 -1.75
N LYS A 88 3.35 -15.40 -3.04
CA LYS A 88 2.42 -15.02 -4.11
C LYS A 88 1.15 -15.86 -4.12
N LEU A 89 0.05 -15.19 -4.45
CA LEU A 89 -1.23 -15.80 -4.76
C LEU A 89 -1.64 -15.48 -6.21
N PRO A 90 -2.45 -16.35 -6.84
CA PRO A 90 -3.04 -16.05 -8.14
C PRO A 90 -3.88 -14.76 -8.09
N ALA A 91 -3.56 -13.78 -8.92
CA ALA A 91 -4.24 -12.48 -8.97
C ALA A 91 -4.09 -11.77 -10.33
N GLY A 92 -4.06 -12.52 -11.44
CA GLY A 92 -3.86 -11.97 -12.77
C GLY A 92 -2.55 -11.17 -12.85
N GLY A 93 -2.57 -9.95 -13.39
CA GLY A 93 -1.39 -9.08 -13.49
C GLY A 93 -1.02 -8.35 -12.19
N ALA A 94 -1.65 -8.66 -11.06
CA ALA A 94 -1.33 -8.07 -9.76
C ALA A 94 -0.44 -8.99 -8.92
N LEU A 95 0.40 -8.43 -8.07
CA LEU A 95 1.09 -9.15 -7.01
C LEU A 95 0.18 -9.16 -5.78
N ALA A 96 -0.47 -10.29 -5.51
CA ALA A 96 -1.18 -10.54 -4.27
C ALA A 96 -0.44 -11.60 -3.46
N VAL A 97 -0.59 -11.58 -2.13
CA VAL A 97 0.13 -12.45 -1.23
C VAL A 97 -0.77 -13.09 -0.18
N ASP A 98 -0.37 -14.26 0.31
CA ASP A 98 -0.88 -14.80 1.57
C ASP A 98 -0.42 -13.89 2.72
N ARG A 99 -1.35 -13.24 3.41
CA ARG A 99 -1.05 -12.22 4.42
C ARG A 99 -0.21 -12.76 5.57
N HIS A 100 -0.60 -13.95 6.05
CA HIS A 100 0.05 -14.55 7.23
C HIS A 100 1.45 -15.07 6.88
N GLY A 101 1.59 -15.75 5.75
CA GLY A 101 2.89 -16.21 5.27
C GLY A 101 3.85 -15.06 5.00
N PHE A 102 3.35 -13.99 4.38
CA PHE A 102 4.13 -12.78 4.12
C PHE A 102 4.65 -12.12 5.41
N SER A 103 3.75 -11.82 6.36
CA SER A 103 4.13 -11.15 7.63
C SER A 103 5.06 -12.02 8.47
N ALA A 104 4.79 -13.34 8.52
CA ALA A 104 5.65 -14.29 9.22
C ALA A 104 7.06 -14.32 8.63
N ALA A 105 7.20 -14.34 7.30
CA ALA A 105 8.49 -14.32 6.63
C ALA A 105 9.29 -13.04 6.90
N VAL A 106 8.63 -11.87 6.92
CA VAL A 106 9.28 -10.61 7.26
C VAL A 106 9.71 -10.61 8.73
N THR A 107 8.85 -11.06 9.63
CA THR A 107 9.13 -11.13 11.08
C THR A 107 10.32 -12.02 11.35
N GLN A 108 10.29 -13.26 10.83
CA GLN A 108 11.37 -14.23 11.02
C GLN A 108 12.72 -13.73 10.48
N ALA A 109 12.72 -13.09 9.30
CA ALA A 109 13.95 -12.56 8.72
C ALA A 109 14.60 -11.48 9.58
N LEU A 110 13.81 -10.67 10.29
CA LEU A 110 14.32 -9.64 11.17
C LEU A 110 14.71 -10.19 12.56
N GLU A 111 13.99 -11.18 13.07
CA GLU A 111 14.32 -11.88 14.32
C GLU A 111 15.62 -12.67 14.20
N ASP A 112 15.86 -13.29 13.05
CA ASP A 112 17.08 -14.08 12.79
C ASP A 112 18.30 -13.21 12.43
N HIS A 113 18.10 -11.90 12.17
CA HIS A 113 19.20 -11.05 11.71
C HIS A 113 20.11 -10.63 12.88
N PRO A 114 21.44 -10.93 12.88
CA PRO A 114 22.33 -10.70 14.03
C PRO A 114 22.47 -9.22 14.41
N ASN A 115 22.19 -8.30 13.50
CA ASN A 115 22.30 -6.86 13.73
C ASN A 115 20.96 -6.22 14.10
N VAL A 116 19.86 -6.97 14.29
CA VAL A 116 18.54 -6.45 14.61
C VAL A 116 18.12 -6.90 16.02
N THR A 117 17.69 -5.94 16.83
CA THR A 117 17.02 -6.21 18.11
C THR A 117 15.61 -5.65 18.02
N ILE A 118 14.58 -6.48 18.26
CA ILE A 118 13.19 -6.04 18.28
C ILE A 118 12.81 -5.74 19.73
N ALA A 119 12.48 -4.46 20.01
CA ALA A 119 11.97 -4.00 21.30
C ALA A 119 10.44 -3.86 21.22
N ARG A 120 9.73 -4.68 21.99
CA ARG A 120 8.25 -4.65 22.03
C ARG A 120 7.79 -3.64 23.09
N GLU A 121 7.67 -2.39 22.66
CA GLU A 121 7.30 -1.26 23.52
C GLU A 121 6.63 -0.13 22.74
N GLU A 122 5.78 0.65 23.40
CA GLU A 122 5.21 1.86 22.82
C GLU A 122 6.15 3.06 23.02
N ILE A 123 6.50 3.74 21.95
CA ILE A 123 7.19 5.03 22.01
C ILE A 123 6.13 6.14 21.98
N THR A 124 6.01 6.86 23.09
CA THR A 124 4.95 7.86 23.30
C THR A 124 5.38 9.31 23.05
N ALA A 125 6.68 9.55 22.87
CA ALA A 125 7.25 10.87 22.60
C ALA A 125 8.26 10.78 21.46
N LEU A 126 8.62 11.91 20.86
CA LEU A 126 9.69 11.92 19.86
C LEU A 126 11.01 11.50 20.50
N PRO A 127 11.74 10.56 19.86
CA PRO A 127 13.03 10.10 20.34
C PRO A 127 14.02 11.26 20.54
N PRO A 128 14.71 11.33 21.69
CA PRO A 128 15.65 12.41 21.97
C PRO A 128 16.92 12.29 21.13
N ALA A 129 17.62 13.40 20.94
CA ALA A 129 18.88 13.42 20.20
C ALA A 129 19.97 12.50 20.78
N SER A 130 19.86 12.13 22.06
CA SER A 130 20.76 11.16 22.72
C SER A 130 20.66 9.74 22.14
N TRP A 131 19.57 9.38 21.47
CA TRP A 131 19.43 8.10 20.74
C TRP A 131 20.28 8.09 19.44
N GLY A 132 20.75 9.25 18.99
CA GLY A 132 21.43 9.36 17.71
C GLY A 132 20.46 9.31 16.53
N SER A 133 20.87 8.73 15.41
CA SER A 133 20.02 8.63 14.22
C SER A 133 18.80 7.76 14.50
N THR A 134 17.61 8.31 14.24
CA THR A 134 16.35 7.62 14.50
C THR A 134 15.38 7.78 13.32
N ILE A 135 14.69 6.70 12.96
CA ILE A 135 13.65 6.67 11.91
C ILE A 135 12.29 6.52 12.58
N VAL A 136 11.35 7.41 12.28
CA VAL A 136 9.94 7.32 12.65
C VAL A 136 9.17 6.75 11.45
N ALA A 137 8.75 5.50 11.55
CA ALA A 137 8.09 4.72 10.50
C ALA A 137 6.76 4.11 10.97
N THR A 138 6.02 4.85 11.78
CA THR A 138 4.81 4.40 12.49
C THR A 138 3.58 4.29 11.58
N GLY A 139 3.71 4.68 10.32
CA GLY A 139 2.65 4.57 9.33
C GLY A 139 1.43 5.44 9.65
N PRO A 140 0.24 5.05 9.14
CA PRO A 140 -0.98 5.85 9.28
C PRO A 140 -1.61 5.75 10.67
N LEU A 141 -1.32 4.68 11.43
CA LEU A 141 -1.92 4.36 12.72
C LEU A 141 -0.96 4.66 13.88
N THR A 142 -0.24 5.77 13.78
CA THR A 142 0.63 6.29 14.86
C THR A 142 -0.18 6.45 16.15
N SER A 143 0.37 6.03 17.30
CA SER A 143 -0.31 6.17 18.58
C SER A 143 -0.63 7.63 18.90
N ALA A 144 -1.72 7.88 19.63
CA ALA A 144 -2.19 9.24 19.87
C ALA A 144 -1.13 10.11 20.58
N ALA A 145 -0.37 9.53 21.52
CA ALA A 145 0.67 10.25 22.24
C ALA A 145 1.81 10.67 21.32
N LEU A 146 2.37 9.73 20.53
CA LEU A 146 3.42 10.04 19.57
C LEU A 146 2.91 10.96 18.46
N GLY A 147 1.66 10.78 18.00
CA GLY A 147 1.03 11.66 17.02
C GLY A 147 0.96 13.12 17.50
N THR A 148 0.60 13.35 18.77
CA THR A 148 0.61 14.68 19.38
C THR A 148 2.03 15.25 19.41
N ALA A 149 3.03 14.48 19.83
CA ALA A 149 4.42 14.93 19.86
C ALA A 149 4.97 15.28 18.47
N ILE A 150 4.57 14.52 17.42
CA ILE A 150 4.91 14.84 16.03
C ILE A 150 4.25 16.16 15.61
N GLY A 151 2.96 16.37 15.93
CA GLY A 151 2.25 17.63 15.64
C GLY A 151 2.93 18.84 16.25
N GLU A 152 3.29 18.76 17.54
CA GLU A 152 4.00 19.83 18.25
C GLU A 152 5.36 20.15 17.61
N ALA A 153 6.16 19.13 17.28
CA ALA A 153 7.49 19.29 16.70
C ALA A 153 7.47 19.82 15.26
N THR A 154 6.40 19.56 14.52
CA THR A 154 6.24 20.00 13.13
C THR A 154 5.52 21.34 13.03
N GLY A 155 4.96 21.84 14.11
CA GLY A 155 4.19 23.09 14.15
C GLY A 155 2.93 23.00 13.29
N GLN A 156 2.34 21.81 13.16
CA GLN A 156 1.20 21.54 12.29
C GLN A 156 0.12 20.78 13.02
N ASP A 157 -1.14 21.19 12.77
CA ASP A 157 -2.26 20.29 12.92
C ASP A 157 -2.03 19.10 11.99
N GLN A 158 -2.16 17.88 12.51
CA GLN A 158 -1.93 16.67 11.73
C GLN A 158 -2.81 16.67 10.51
N LEU A 159 -2.21 16.63 9.32
CA LEU A 159 -2.93 16.35 8.11
C LEU A 159 -3.50 14.93 8.18
N ALA A 160 -4.73 14.74 7.76
CA ALA A 160 -5.39 13.45 7.83
C ALA A 160 -6.22 13.18 6.58
N PHE A 161 -6.40 11.90 6.27
CA PHE A 161 -7.32 11.42 5.26
C PHE A 161 -7.98 10.12 5.74
N PHE A 162 -9.11 9.77 5.15
CA PHE A 162 -9.77 8.50 5.41
C PHE A 162 -9.41 7.46 4.36
N ASP A 163 -9.09 6.27 4.84
CA ASP A 163 -8.92 5.06 4.05
C ASP A 163 -9.97 4.03 4.46
N ALA A 164 -10.56 3.35 3.49
CA ALA A 164 -11.60 2.37 3.72
C ALA A 164 -11.12 0.96 3.35
N ILE A 165 -11.60 -0.03 4.11
CA ILE A 165 -11.26 -1.44 3.94
C ILE A 165 -12.42 -2.18 3.28
N ALA A 166 -12.11 -3.12 2.38
CA ALA A 166 -13.07 -3.99 1.72
C ALA A 166 -13.34 -5.26 2.53
N PRO A 167 -14.57 -5.84 2.44
CA PRO A 167 -14.91 -7.09 3.08
C PRO A 167 -14.17 -8.29 2.49
N ILE A 168 -14.06 -9.35 3.32
CA ILE A 168 -13.55 -10.67 2.94
C ILE A 168 -14.67 -11.70 3.14
N VAL A 169 -14.91 -12.55 2.13
CA VAL A 169 -15.97 -13.55 2.08
C VAL A 169 -15.38 -14.96 2.17
N HIS A 170 -16.03 -15.87 2.89
CA HIS A 170 -15.71 -17.28 2.88
C HIS A 170 -16.15 -17.93 1.56
N ARG A 171 -15.22 -18.62 0.87
CA ARG A 171 -15.47 -19.27 -0.42
C ARG A 171 -16.66 -20.23 -0.40
N GLU A 172 -16.81 -21.00 0.65
CA GLU A 172 -17.88 -22.01 0.82
C GLU A 172 -19.29 -21.40 0.86
N SER A 173 -19.39 -20.08 1.13
CA SER A 173 -20.66 -19.35 1.17
C SER A 173 -21.02 -18.67 -0.14
N ILE A 174 -20.19 -18.84 -1.20
CA ILE A 174 -20.42 -18.31 -2.54
C ILE A 174 -21.17 -19.35 -3.37
N ASP A 175 -22.22 -18.91 -4.06
CA ASP A 175 -23.00 -19.75 -4.96
C ASP A 175 -22.32 -19.83 -6.34
N PHE A 176 -21.71 -20.98 -6.65
CA PHE A 176 -21.03 -21.24 -7.91
C PHE A 176 -21.97 -21.67 -9.06
N ASP A 177 -23.26 -21.81 -8.82
CA ASP A 177 -24.24 -21.90 -9.92
C ASP A 177 -24.38 -20.53 -10.62
N ILE A 178 -24.08 -19.44 -9.90
CA ILE A 178 -24.10 -18.06 -10.41
C ILE A 178 -22.69 -17.57 -10.70
N ALA A 179 -21.76 -17.74 -9.75
CA ALA A 179 -20.38 -17.25 -9.88
C ALA A 179 -19.55 -18.09 -10.87
N TRP A 180 -18.50 -17.46 -11.46
CA TRP A 180 -17.53 -18.18 -12.29
C TRP A 180 -16.11 -17.66 -12.08
N PHE A 181 -15.13 -18.48 -12.43
CA PHE A 181 -13.73 -18.12 -12.39
C PHE A 181 -13.25 -17.56 -13.74
N GLN A 182 -12.64 -16.38 -13.73
CA GLN A 182 -11.99 -15.79 -14.89
C GLN A 182 -11.11 -14.60 -14.49
N SER A 183 -9.94 -14.47 -15.08
CA SER A 183 -9.15 -13.24 -15.08
C SER A 183 -9.60 -12.33 -16.20
N ARG A 184 -9.61 -11.02 -15.97
CA ARG A 184 -10.07 -10.03 -16.97
C ARG A 184 -9.22 -10.10 -18.25
N TYR A 185 -9.86 -10.26 -19.40
CA TYR A 185 -9.27 -10.48 -20.73
C TYR A 185 -8.45 -11.78 -20.80
N ASP A 186 -8.75 -12.77 -19.96
CA ASP A 186 -8.04 -14.05 -19.86
C ASP A 186 -6.51 -13.87 -19.73
N LYS A 187 -6.11 -12.78 -19.07
CA LYS A 187 -4.68 -12.52 -18.82
C LYS A 187 -4.13 -13.50 -17.83
N GLU A 188 -3.04 -14.16 -18.22
CA GLU A 188 -2.22 -14.94 -17.31
C GLU A 188 -1.64 -14.03 -16.23
N GLY A 189 -1.77 -14.46 -14.99
CA GLY A 189 -1.10 -13.84 -13.85
C GLY A 189 0.33 -14.35 -13.69
N PRO A 190 1.13 -13.73 -12.81
CA PRO A 190 2.48 -14.20 -12.46
C PRO A 190 2.50 -15.66 -11.96
N GLY A 191 1.34 -16.19 -11.54
CA GLY A 191 1.15 -17.59 -11.15
C GLY A 191 0.75 -18.54 -12.28
N GLY A 192 0.64 -18.05 -13.54
CA GLY A 192 0.27 -18.87 -14.71
C GLY A 192 -1.22 -19.21 -14.82
N GLY A 193 -2.11 -18.58 -14.04
CA GLY A 193 -3.56 -18.79 -14.08
C GLY A 193 -4.29 -17.77 -14.95
N ILE A 194 -5.33 -18.21 -15.67
CA ILE A 194 -6.26 -17.34 -16.42
C ILE A 194 -7.61 -17.19 -15.72
N ALA A 195 -7.78 -17.82 -14.56
CA ALA A 195 -9.02 -17.93 -13.80
C ALA A 195 -8.84 -17.55 -12.32
N ASP A 196 -8.13 -16.43 -12.07
CA ASP A 196 -7.65 -16.05 -10.74
C ASP A 196 -8.69 -15.26 -9.92
N TYR A 197 -9.80 -14.87 -10.52
CA TYR A 197 -10.87 -14.11 -9.85
C TYR A 197 -12.19 -14.89 -9.90
N ILE A 198 -12.96 -14.80 -8.82
CA ILE A 198 -14.38 -15.16 -8.84
C ILE A 198 -15.16 -13.94 -9.28
N ASN A 199 -16.06 -14.13 -10.24
CA ASN A 199 -16.86 -13.07 -10.84
C ASN A 199 -18.34 -13.32 -10.55
N LEU A 200 -19.07 -12.26 -10.17
CA LEU A 200 -20.48 -12.29 -9.80
C LEU A 200 -21.23 -11.29 -10.70
N PRO A 201 -22.14 -11.75 -11.58
CA PRO A 201 -22.83 -10.90 -12.52
C PRO A 201 -23.98 -10.16 -11.88
N LEU A 202 -24.27 -8.94 -12.35
CA LEU A 202 -25.51 -8.24 -12.12
C LEU A 202 -26.12 -7.83 -13.47
N ASP A 203 -27.43 -8.03 -13.61
CA ASP A 203 -28.19 -7.38 -14.67
C ASP A 203 -28.44 -5.89 -14.33
N GLU A 204 -29.07 -5.15 -15.24
CA GLU A 204 -29.31 -3.72 -15.07
C GLU A 204 -30.22 -3.41 -13.88
N ALA A 205 -31.27 -4.20 -13.66
CA ALA A 205 -32.21 -3.99 -12.57
C ALA A 205 -31.57 -4.27 -11.21
N GLN A 206 -30.82 -5.36 -11.09
CA GLN A 206 -30.03 -5.73 -9.91
C GLN A 206 -28.97 -4.68 -9.59
N TYR A 207 -28.27 -4.20 -10.60
CA TYR A 207 -27.27 -3.14 -10.46
C TYR A 207 -27.88 -1.83 -9.92
N LYS A 208 -28.98 -1.35 -10.53
CA LYS A 208 -29.66 -0.14 -10.07
C LYS A 208 -30.17 -0.26 -8.63
N ALA A 209 -30.76 -1.41 -8.29
CA ALA A 209 -31.20 -1.70 -6.93
C ALA A 209 -30.04 -1.70 -5.94
N PHE A 210 -28.91 -2.31 -6.32
CA PHE A 210 -27.69 -2.34 -5.52
C PHE A 210 -27.12 -0.92 -5.29
N VAL A 211 -27.01 -0.09 -6.34
CA VAL A 211 -26.54 1.30 -6.24
C VAL A 211 -27.45 2.13 -5.32
N ALA A 212 -28.78 1.99 -5.46
CA ALA A 212 -29.73 2.66 -4.57
C ALA A 212 -29.53 2.23 -3.11
N ALA A 213 -29.40 0.92 -2.85
CA ALA A 213 -29.18 0.40 -1.51
C ALA A 213 -27.86 0.89 -0.88
N LEU A 214 -26.80 1.06 -1.67
CA LEU A 214 -25.53 1.66 -1.20
C LEU A 214 -25.70 3.12 -0.79
N ILE A 215 -26.47 3.89 -1.57
CA ILE A 215 -26.71 5.30 -1.30
C ILE A 215 -27.56 5.48 -0.05
N ASP A 216 -28.61 4.67 0.11
CA ASP A 216 -29.56 4.75 1.22
C ASP A 216 -29.07 4.09 2.51
N GLY A 217 -28.10 3.14 2.41
CA GLY A 217 -27.60 2.38 3.54
C GLY A 217 -27.03 3.25 4.65
N GLU A 218 -27.22 2.83 5.91
CA GLU A 218 -26.66 3.54 7.06
C GLU A 218 -25.12 3.50 7.06
N LYS A 219 -24.53 4.67 7.28
CA LYS A 219 -23.07 4.86 7.28
C LYS A 219 -22.58 5.14 8.69
N THR A 220 -21.30 4.89 8.92
CA THR A 220 -20.61 5.30 10.15
C THR A 220 -20.63 6.83 10.25
N ASP A 221 -21.09 7.35 11.39
CA ASP A 221 -21.11 8.79 11.66
C ASP A 221 -19.69 9.30 11.91
N PHE A 222 -19.38 10.44 11.30
CA PHE A 222 -18.15 11.16 11.61
C PHE A 222 -18.35 12.09 12.80
N LYS A 223 -17.32 12.21 13.62
CA LYS A 223 -17.23 13.30 14.59
C LYS A 223 -17.21 14.63 13.84
N GLU A 224 -17.68 15.71 14.47
CA GLU A 224 -17.83 17.01 13.81
C GLU A 224 -16.53 17.49 13.13
N TRP A 225 -15.40 17.30 13.80
CA TRP A 225 -14.07 17.67 13.29
C TRP A 225 -13.54 16.74 12.18
N GLU A 226 -14.13 15.56 11.97
CA GLU A 226 -13.78 14.62 10.92
C GLU A 226 -14.50 14.90 9.60
N LYS A 227 -15.60 15.64 9.63
CA LYS A 227 -16.45 15.91 8.45
C LYS A 227 -15.72 16.61 7.31
N SER A 228 -14.68 17.38 7.62
CA SER A 228 -13.84 18.08 6.64
C SER A 228 -12.65 17.26 6.15
N THR A 229 -12.41 16.08 6.72
CA THR A 229 -11.28 15.23 6.35
C THR A 229 -11.54 14.56 4.99
N PRO A 230 -10.66 14.74 3.98
CA PRO A 230 -10.85 14.15 2.66
C PRO A 230 -10.67 12.63 2.67
N TYR A 231 -11.29 11.95 1.71
CA TYR A 231 -10.96 10.57 1.39
C TYR A 231 -9.77 10.51 0.45
N PHE A 232 -8.98 9.44 0.57
CA PHE A 232 -8.01 9.11 -0.48
C PHE A 232 -8.74 8.56 -1.72
N GLU A 233 -8.52 9.17 -2.89
CA GLU A 233 -9.27 8.87 -4.12
C GLU A 233 -9.15 7.39 -4.56
N ALA A 234 -8.00 6.74 -4.34
CA ALA A 234 -7.80 5.34 -4.71
C ALA A 234 -8.48 4.34 -3.76
N CYS A 235 -8.90 4.78 -2.56
CA CYS A 235 -9.58 3.97 -1.54
C CYS A 235 -10.94 4.56 -1.16
N LEU A 236 -11.60 5.24 -2.11
CA LEU A 236 -12.94 5.79 -1.91
C LEU A 236 -13.92 4.69 -1.50
N PRO A 237 -14.75 4.92 -0.49
CA PRO A 237 -15.85 4.04 -0.18
C PRO A 237 -16.78 3.85 -1.38
N ILE A 238 -17.24 2.61 -1.61
CA ILE A 238 -18.06 2.27 -2.78
C ILE A 238 -19.35 3.08 -2.84
N GLU A 239 -19.98 3.37 -1.71
CA GLU A 239 -21.17 4.22 -1.61
C GLU A 239 -20.89 5.69 -1.93
N VAL A 240 -19.66 6.18 -1.71
CA VAL A 240 -19.22 7.52 -2.12
C VAL A 240 -19.03 7.57 -3.63
N MET A 241 -18.46 6.50 -4.21
CA MET A 241 -18.37 6.37 -5.67
C MET A 241 -19.76 6.29 -6.32
N ALA A 242 -20.68 5.49 -5.74
CA ALA A 242 -22.07 5.36 -6.20
C ALA A 242 -22.81 6.72 -6.22
N ALA A 243 -22.58 7.55 -5.22
CA ALA A 243 -23.19 8.89 -5.12
C ALA A 243 -22.70 9.88 -6.20
N ARG A 244 -21.58 9.60 -6.87
CA ARG A 244 -21.07 10.43 -7.99
C ARG A 244 -21.86 10.26 -9.29
N GLY A 245 -22.67 9.21 -9.38
CA GLY A 245 -23.56 8.94 -10.52
C GLY A 245 -23.87 7.46 -10.67
N GLU A 246 -25.07 7.15 -11.17
CA GLU A 246 -25.59 5.79 -11.27
C GLU A 246 -24.64 4.83 -12.00
N GLN A 247 -23.95 5.29 -13.04
CA GLN A 247 -23.06 4.44 -13.86
C GLN A 247 -21.61 4.40 -13.34
N THR A 248 -21.26 5.15 -12.29
CA THR A 248 -19.87 5.26 -11.81
C THR A 248 -19.27 3.90 -11.49
N LEU A 249 -20.01 3.01 -10.83
CA LEU A 249 -19.50 1.70 -10.46
C LEU A 249 -19.32 0.75 -11.66
N SER A 250 -20.21 0.79 -12.66
CA SER A 250 -20.14 -0.05 -13.85
C SER A 250 -19.02 0.36 -14.82
N PHE A 251 -18.51 1.59 -14.73
CA PHE A 251 -17.30 2.05 -15.41
C PHE A 251 -16.04 1.98 -14.53
N GLY A 252 -16.21 1.74 -13.23
CA GLY A 252 -15.17 1.65 -12.19
C GLY A 252 -14.94 0.21 -11.69
N PRO A 253 -15.14 -0.05 -10.38
CA PRO A 253 -14.81 -1.34 -9.75
C PRO A 253 -15.69 -2.49 -10.25
N MET A 254 -16.91 -2.22 -10.71
CA MET A 254 -17.85 -3.23 -11.20
C MET A 254 -17.90 -3.33 -12.73
N LYS A 255 -16.87 -2.84 -13.42
CA LYS A 255 -16.83 -2.83 -14.90
C LYS A 255 -16.91 -4.25 -15.47
N PRO A 256 -17.84 -4.56 -16.41
CA PRO A 256 -18.00 -5.91 -16.94
C PRO A 256 -17.05 -6.24 -18.12
N VAL A 257 -16.44 -5.23 -18.74
CA VAL A 257 -15.63 -5.39 -19.96
C VAL A 257 -14.45 -6.34 -19.74
N GLY A 258 -14.28 -7.31 -20.66
CA GLY A 258 -13.24 -8.34 -20.59
C GLY A 258 -13.58 -9.52 -19.67
N LEU A 259 -14.85 -9.63 -19.26
CA LEU A 259 -15.39 -10.73 -18.48
C LEU A 259 -16.64 -11.30 -19.18
N GLN A 260 -16.72 -12.61 -19.30
CA GLN A 260 -17.85 -13.32 -19.90
C GLN A 260 -18.03 -14.67 -19.23
N ASP A 261 -19.20 -14.90 -18.66
CA ASP A 261 -19.56 -16.22 -18.13
C ASP A 261 -19.61 -17.23 -19.28
N PRO A 262 -18.79 -18.30 -19.28
CA PRO A 262 -18.75 -19.28 -20.37
C PRO A 262 -20.05 -20.08 -20.51
N ARG A 263 -20.91 -20.06 -19.50
CA ARG A 263 -22.19 -20.82 -19.47
C ARG A 263 -23.33 -20.08 -20.16
N THR A 264 -23.16 -18.78 -20.46
CA THR A 264 -24.21 -17.94 -21.08
C THR A 264 -23.64 -17.00 -22.14
N THR A 265 -24.48 -16.64 -23.11
CA THR A 265 -24.17 -15.60 -24.10
C THR A 265 -24.59 -14.19 -23.63
N GLN A 266 -25.36 -14.12 -22.55
CA GLN A 266 -25.82 -12.85 -22.00
C GLN A 266 -24.67 -12.12 -21.33
N ARG A 267 -24.46 -10.86 -21.73
CA ARG A 267 -23.44 -10.00 -21.10
C ARG A 267 -24.00 -9.39 -19.83
N PRO A 268 -23.28 -9.46 -18.71
CA PRO A 268 -23.67 -8.77 -17.49
C PRO A 268 -23.59 -7.25 -17.65
N HIS A 269 -24.49 -6.52 -16.98
CA HIS A 269 -24.43 -5.06 -16.91
C HIS A 269 -23.26 -4.60 -16.02
N ALA A 270 -23.02 -5.31 -14.93
CA ALA A 270 -21.91 -5.09 -14.03
C ALA A 270 -21.39 -6.42 -13.45
N VAL A 271 -20.15 -6.45 -12.98
CA VAL A 271 -19.53 -7.64 -12.39
C VAL A 271 -18.79 -7.25 -11.11
N VAL A 272 -19.09 -7.93 -10.01
CA VAL A 272 -18.26 -7.89 -8.79
C VAL A 272 -17.16 -8.93 -8.91
N GLN A 273 -15.92 -8.52 -8.66
CA GLN A 273 -14.77 -9.42 -8.66
C GLN A 273 -14.31 -9.70 -7.22
N LEU A 274 -14.06 -10.97 -6.93
CA LEU A 274 -13.42 -11.40 -5.69
C LEU A 274 -12.01 -11.90 -6.01
N ARG A 275 -11.03 -11.53 -5.19
CA ARG A 275 -9.64 -11.96 -5.30
C ARG A 275 -9.28 -12.84 -4.12
N GLN A 276 -8.52 -13.90 -4.37
CA GLN A 276 -8.02 -14.79 -3.32
C GLN A 276 -7.21 -14.03 -2.27
N ASP A 277 -7.52 -14.25 -0.99
CA ASP A 277 -6.92 -13.53 0.15
C ASP A 277 -5.96 -14.41 0.99
N ASN A 278 -6.04 -15.73 0.87
CA ASN A 278 -5.16 -16.66 1.57
C ASN A 278 -4.73 -17.84 0.68
N LYS A 279 -3.61 -18.50 1.03
CA LYS A 279 -3.03 -19.61 0.27
C LYS A 279 -3.98 -20.81 0.12
N LEU A 280 -4.84 -21.06 1.11
CA LEU A 280 -5.81 -22.16 1.07
C LEU A 280 -6.97 -21.92 0.09
N GLY A 281 -7.13 -20.68 -0.43
CA GLY A 281 -8.24 -20.32 -1.32
C GLY A 281 -9.61 -20.34 -0.62
N THR A 282 -9.63 -20.27 0.71
CA THR A 282 -10.87 -20.28 1.50
C THR A 282 -11.45 -18.89 1.75
N LEU A 283 -10.62 -17.84 1.59
CA LEU A 283 -10.98 -16.43 1.83
C LEU A 283 -10.80 -15.61 0.56
N TRP A 284 -11.80 -14.75 0.27
CA TRP A 284 -11.85 -13.96 -0.96
C TRP A 284 -12.21 -12.50 -0.67
N ASN A 285 -11.35 -11.57 -1.06
CA ASN A 285 -11.52 -10.14 -0.88
C ASN A 285 -12.40 -9.54 -1.98
N MET A 286 -13.38 -8.71 -1.62
CA MET A 286 -14.25 -7.99 -2.55
C MET A 286 -13.49 -6.79 -3.15
N VAL A 287 -13.09 -6.91 -4.42
CA VAL A 287 -12.22 -5.92 -5.08
C VAL A 287 -12.95 -4.61 -5.34
N GLY A 288 -12.44 -3.51 -4.78
CA GLY A 288 -13.04 -2.17 -4.97
C GLY A 288 -14.27 -1.91 -4.09
N PHE A 289 -14.53 -2.76 -3.09
CA PHE A 289 -15.67 -2.64 -2.18
C PHE A 289 -15.30 -2.09 -0.80
N GLN A 290 -14.31 -1.21 -0.75
CA GLN A 290 -14.05 -0.43 0.46
C GLN A 290 -15.31 0.32 0.86
N THR A 291 -15.64 0.37 2.16
CA THR A 291 -16.92 0.92 2.60
C THR A 291 -16.87 1.51 4.00
N LYS A 292 -17.71 2.52 4.23
CA LYS A 292 -18.04 3.10 5.55
C LYS A 292 -19.45 2.76 6.02
N LEU A 293 -20.15 1.86 5.32
CA LEU A 293 -21.44 1.36 5.77
C LEU A 293 -21.31 0.68 7.14
N LYS A 294 -22.33 0.81 7.99
CA LYS A 294 -22.40 0.04 9.24
C LYS A 294 -22.39 -1.45 8.94
N HIS A 295 -21.85 -2.27 9.83
CA HIS A 295 -21.66 -3.71 9.61
C HIS A 295 -22.95 -4.45 9.22
N ALA A 296 -24.09 -4.12 9.87
CA ALA A 296 -25.38 -4.72 9.52
C ALA A 296 -25.82 -4.37 8.09
N GLU A 297 -25.59 -3.15 7.65
CA GLU A 297 -25.89 -2.69 6.30
C GLU A 297 -25.00 -3.36 5.25
N GLN A 298 -23.72 -3.55 5.56
CA GLN A 298 -22.83 -4.30 4.68
C GLN A 298 -23.36 -5.70 4.41
N VAL A 299 -23.73 -6.43 5.45
CA VAL A 299 -24.30 -7.78 5.33
C VAL A 299 -25.58 -7.74 4.51
N ARG A 300 -26.51 -6.82 4.82
CA ARG A 300 -27.80 -6.69 4.13
C ARG A 300 -27.61 -6.38 2.65
N ILE A 301 -26.78 -5.38 2.33
CA ILE A 301 -26.62 -4.87 0.98
C ILE A 301 -25.77 -5.83 0.12
N PHE A 302 -24.64 -6.32 0.64
CA PHE A 302 -23.77 -7.18 -0.17
C PHE A 302 -24.39 -8.58 -0.43
N ARG A 303 -25.29 -9.04 0.41
CA ARG A 303 -26.09 -10.24 0.15
C ARG A 303 -27.15 -10.09 -0.96
N THR A 304 -27.41 -8.89 -1.43
CA THR A 304 -28.27 -8.68 -2.63
C THR A 304 -27.52 -8.95 -3.93
N ILE A 305 -26.20 -9.06 -3.89
CA ILE A 305 -25.39 -9.42 -5.06
C ILE A 305 -25.65 -10.90 -5.40
N PRO A 306 -26.02 -11.21 -6.67
CA PRO A 306 -26.20 -12.59 -7.10
C PRO A 306 -24.93 -13.43 -6.82
N GLY A 307 -25.14 -14.62 -6.23
CA GLY A 307 -24.04 -15.48 -5.77
C GLY A 307 -23.54 -15.19 -4.34
N LEU A 308 -23.98 -14.10 -3.69
CA LEU A 308 -23.66 -13.78 -2.29
C LEU A 308 -24.87 -13.80 -1.33
N ALA A 309 -26.01 -14.33 -1.73
CA ALA A 309 -27.22 -14.34 -0.89
C ALA A 309 -26.98 -14.97 0.50
N ASN A 310 -26.13 -15.99 0.57
CA ASN A 310 -25.77 -16.68 1.81
C ASN A 310 -24.35 -16.37 2.29
N ALA A 311 -23.75 -15.29 1.79
CA ALA A 311 -22.36 -14.97 2.07
C ALA A 311 -22.07 -14.84 3.56
N GLN A 312 -20.99 -15.50 3.99
CA GLN A 312 -20.40 -15.37 5.31
C GLN A 312 -19.14 -14.51 5.18
N PHE A 313 -19.10 -13.44 5.96
CA PHE A 313 -17.98 -12.51 5.92
C PHE A 313 -16.97 -12.87 7.00
N ALA A 314 -15.74 -13.22 6.60
CA ALA A 314 -14.63 -13.43 7.53
C ALA A 314 -14.19 -12.08 8.15
N ARG A 315 -14.35 -11.00 7.37
CA ARG A 315 -14.14 -9.62 7.82
C ARG A 315 -15.10 -8.70 7.08
N LEU A 316 -15.66 -7.75 7.79
CA LEU A 316 -16.42 -6.65 7.21
C LEU A 316 -15.49 -5.46 6.92
N GLY A 317 -15.94 -4.58 6.04
CA GLY A 317 -15.25 -3.35 5.73
C GLY A 317 -15.29 -2.35 6.90
N GLY A 318 -14.38 -1.41 6.88
CA GLY A 318 -14.29 -0.37 7.91
C GLY A 318 -13.59 0.87 7.36
N LEU A 319 -13.58 1.92 8.18
CA LEU A 319 -12.95 3.19 7.86
C LEU A 319 -11.87 3.48 8.90
N HIS A 320 -10.68 3.86 8.42
CA HIS A 320 -9.57 4.28 9.27
C HIS A 320 -9.17 5.71 8.93
N ARG A 321 -8.84 6.47 9.96
CA ARG A 321 -8.26 7.79 9.83
C ARG A 321 -6.74 7.64 9.81
N ASN A 322 -6.15 8.01 8.69
CA ASN A 322 -4.71 7.97 8.47
C ASN A 322 -4.10 9.35 8.73
N THR A 323 -2.94 9.39 9.33
CA THR A 323 -2.19 10.63 9.62
C THR A 323 -0.95 10.71 8.74
N PHE A 324 -0.63 11.91 8.23
CA PHE A 324 0.61 12.18 7.52
C PHE A 324 1.15 13.58 7.86
N ILE A 325 2.41 13.85 7.51
CA ILE A 325 3.05 15.14 7.69
C ILE A 325 3.22 15.85 6.34
N ASN A 326 3.33 17.18 6.34
CA ASN A 326 3.65 17.95 5.12
C ASN A 326 5.14 17.81 4.78
N SER A 327 5.51 16.63 4.28
CA SER A 327 6.90 16.26 4.03
C SER A 327 7.67 17.20 3.10
N PRO A 328 7.08 17.75 1.98
CA PRO A 328 7.80 18.69 1.12
C PRO A 328 8.33 19.93 1.87
N ARG A 329 7.58 20.38 2.87
CA ARG A 329 8.01 21.50 3.73
C ARG A 329 9.00 21.05 4.80
N LEU A 330 8.78 19.89 5.41
CA LEU A 330 9.42 19.49 6.65
C LEU A 330 10.70 18.68 6.46
N LEU A 331 10.79 17.89 5.39
CA LEU A 331 11.89 16.95 5.20
C LEU A 331 12.92 17.45 4.18
N ASP A 332 14.17 17.06 4.40
CA ASP A 332 15.24 17.20 3.40
C ASP A 332 15.32 15.99 2.46
N ALA A 333 16.22 16.03 1.47
CA ALA A 333 16.41 14.98 0.47
C ALA A 333 16.86 13.61 1.05
N GLN A 334 17.27 13.57 2.32
CA GLN A 334 17.59 12.34 3.05
C GLN A 334 16.52 11.96 4.08
N LEU A 335 15.30 12.52 3.94
CA LEU A 335 14.14 12.28 4.80
C LEU A 335 14.33 12.74 6.26
N ARG A 336 15.32 13.61 6.53
CA ARG A 336 15.54 14.18 7.87
C ARG A 336 14.59 15.33 8.13
N LEU A 337 14.06 15.39 9.34
CA LEU A 337 13.30 16.55 9.81
C LEU A 337 14.23 17.76 9.89
N LYS A 338 13.99 18.81 9.08
CA LYS A 338 14.85 19.99 8.99
C LYS A 338 15.12 20.67 10.34
N SER A 339 14.12 20.67 11.25
CA SER A 339 14.23 21.24 12.59
C SER A 339 14.98 20.34 13.58
N GLN A 340 15.00 19.01 13.35
CA GLN A 340 15.63 18.00 14.19
C GLN A 340 16.32 16.93 13.35
N PRO A 341 17.51 17.18 12.77
CA PRO A 341 18.13 16.32 11.75
C PRO A 341 18.54 14.91 12.21
N HIS A 342 18.48 14.60 13.51
CA HIS A 342 18.66 13.25 14.02
C HIS A 342 17.43 12.36 13.78
N LEU A 343 16.25 12.96 13.53
CA LEU A 343 15.02 12.27 13.19
C LEU A 343 14.81 12.21 11.68
N ARG A 344 14.44 11.03 11.20
CA ARG A 344 13.94 10.78 9.84
C ARG A 344 12.51 10.28 9.90
N PHE A 345 11.77 10.48 8.82
CA PHE A 345 10.43 9.92 8.66
C PHE A 345 10.40 9.01 7.44
N ALA A 346 9.69 7.87 7.54
CA ALA A 346 9.57 6.91 6.46
C ALA A 346 8.16 6.30 6.36
N GLY A 347 7.78 5.88 5.15
CA GLY A 347 6.51 5.23 4.88
C GLY A 347 5.34 6.20 4.73
N GLN A 348 4.14 5.69 4.94
CA GLN A 348 2.90 6.43 4.64
C GLN A 348 2.76 7.76 5.40
N ILE A 349 3.34 7.86 6.58
CA ILE A 349 3.38 9.12 7.35
C ILE A 349 4.05 10.26 6.58
N THR A 350 4.89 9.97 5.59
CA THR A 350 5.52 10.99 4.71
C THR A 350 4.65 11.43 3.54
N GLY A 351 3.41 10.94 3.43
CA GLY A 351 2.52 11.28 2.32
C GLY A 351 2.76 10.48 1.04
N VAL A 352 3.49 9.36 1.11
CA VAL A 352 3.36 8.33 0.07
C VAL A 352 2.18 7.44 0.41
N GLU A 353 1.44 7.00 -0.59
CA GLU A 353 0.30 6.13 -0.41
C GLU A 353 0.54 4.77 -1.04
N GLY A 354 0.22 3.71 -0.29
CA GLY A 354 0.37 2.31 -0.70
C GLY A 354 1.48 1.57 0.01
N TYR A 355 1.32 0.24 0.06
CA TYR A 355 2.24 -0.67 0.74
C TYR A 355 3.65 -0.62 0.17
N VAL A 356 3.73 -0.63 -1.16
CA VAL A 356 5.02 -0.66 -1.88
C VAL A 356 5.74 0.67 -1.75
N GLU A 357 5.03 1.77 -1.90
CA GLU A 357 5.57 3.11 -1.73
C GLU A 357 6.09 3.32 -0.31
N SER A 358 5.33 2.84 0.69
CA SER A 358 5.74 2.91 2.10
C SER A 358 7.02 2.12 2.34
N ALA A 359 7.11 0.88 1.84
CA ALA A 359 8.30 0.06 1.94
C ALA A 359 9.48 0.67 1.19
N ALA A 360 9.25 1.22 -0.01
CA ALA A 360 10.29 1.87 -0.82
C ALA A 360 10.93 3.08 -0.13
N ILE A 361 10.11 3.92 0.51
CA ILE A 361 10.63 5.04 1.32
C ILE A 361 11.31 4.52 2.59
N GLY A 362 10.84 3.43 3.18
CA GLY A 362 11.54 2.71 4.25
C GLY A 362 12.92 2.24 3.83
N LEU A 363 13.04 1.62 2.65
CA LEU A 363 14.29 1.16 2.05
C LEU A 363 15.30 2.30 1.91
N LEU A 364 14.89 3.40 1.29
CA LEU A 364 15.76 4.57 1.12
C LEU A 364 16.19 5.16 2.46
N CYS A 365 15.23 5.32 3.39
CA CYS A 365 15.47 5.87 4.71
C CYS A 365 16.48 5.02 5.51
N GLY A 366 16.32 3.69 5.47
CA GLY A 366 17.25 2.74 6.09
C GLY A 366 18.68 2.88 5.54
N ARG A 367 18.83 2.97 4.22
CA ARG A 367 20.14 3.19 3.57
C ARG A 367 20.77 4.53 3.95
N PHE A 368 19.99 5.62 3.96
CA PHE A 368 20.50 6.94 4.36
C PHE A 368 20.92 6.97 5.84
N ALA A 369 20.12 6.36 6.71
CA ALA A 369 20.42 6.31 8.13
C ALA A 369 21.63 5.42 8.44
N ALA A 370 21.73 4.25 7.82
CA ALA A 370 22.88 3.36 7.93
C ALA A 370 24.18 4.04 7.48
N ALA A 371 24.15 4.69 6.32
CA ALA A 371 25.30 5.44 5.83
C ALA A 371 25.79 6.50 6.83
N GLN A 372 24.85 7.25 7.44
CA GLN A 372 25.21 8.22 8.46
C GLN A 372 25.86 7.58 9.68
N VAL A 373 25.30 6.47 10.20
CA VAL A 373 25.84 5.78 11.38
C VAL A 373 27.19 5.16 11.11
N LEU A 374 27.41 4.64 9.91
CA LEU A 374 28.65 3.98 9.49
C LEU A 374 29.71 4.96 8.93
N GLY A 375 29.40 6.28 8.89
CA GLY A 375 30.31 7.29 8.34
C GLY A 375 30.51 7.18 6.82
N ALA A 376 29.58 6.55 6.10
CA ALA A 376 29.56 6.43 4.65
C ALA A 376 28.72 7.54 3.99
N THR A 377 28.86 7.69 2.68
CA THR A 377 28.04 8.64 1.90
C THR A 377 27.15 7.86 0.94
N VAL A 378 25.84 8.17 0.98
CA VAL A 378 24.86 7.67 0.01
C VAL A 378 24.14 8.86 -0.60
N THR A 379 24.14 8.93 -1.93
CA THR A 379 23.39 9.93 -2.70
C THR A 379 21.96 9.47 -2.90
N PRO A 380 20.97 10.39 -2.97
CA PRO A 380 19.61 10.03 -3.38
C PRO A 380 19.57 9.36 -4.77
N PRO A 381 18.62 8.46 -5.01
CA PRO A 381 18.46 7.86 -6.33
C PRO A 381 18.08 8.91 -7.39
N PRO A 382 18.44 8.69 -8.67
CA PRO A 382 18.07 9.60 -9.76
C PRO A 382 16.55 9.79 -9.84
N ALA A 383 16.10 11.02 -10.08
CA ALA A 383 14.68 11.36 -10.21
C ALA A 383 13.98 10.63 -11.37
N THR A 384 14.73 10.02 -12.27
CA THR A 384 14.25 9.19 -13.38
C THR A 384 13.83 7.79 -12.94
N THR A 385 14.21 7.34 -11.75
CA THR A 385 13.78 6.08 -11.12
C THR A 385 12.46 6.26 -10.39
N ALA A 386 11.74 5.17 -10.11
CA ALA A 386 10.53 5.23 -9.29
C ALA A 386 10.85 5.63 -7.83
N PHE A 387 11.95 5.14 -7.28
CA PHE A 387 12.49 5.60 -5.99
C PHE A 387 12.72 7.12 -5.97
N GLY A 388 13.45 7.63 -6.96
CA GLY A 388 13.81 9.05 -7.01
C GLY A 388 12.61 9.94 -7.28
N ALA A 389 11.66 9.49 -8.11
CA ALA A 389 10.42 10.22 -8.38
C ALA A 389 9.54 10.36 -7.13
N LEU A 390 9.38 9.28 -6.34
CA LEU A 390 8.68 9.32 -5.05
C LEU A 390 9.40 10.21 -4.04
N LEU A 391 10.71 10.03 -3.88
CA LEU A 391 11.53 10.82 -2.95
C LEU A 391 11.45 12.31 -3.29
N ALA A 392 11.60 12.68 -4.56
CA ALA A 392 11.50 14.07 -5.01
C ALA A 392 10.11 14.66 -4.69
N HIS A 393 9.04 13.89 -4.90
CA HIS A 393 7.67 14.32 -4.61
C HIS A 393 7.50 14.72 -3.13
N ILE A 394 7.99 13.90 -2.20
CA ILE A 394 7.81 14.11 -0.75
C ILE A 394 8.91 14.99 -0.11
N THR A 395 9.91 15.43 -0.85
CA THR A 395 11.02 16.25 -0.31
C THR A 395 11.20 17.62 -1.00
N GLY A 396 10.11 18.17 -1.55
CA GLY A 396 10.08 19.50 -2.14
C GLY A 396 9.62 19.58 -3.60
N GLY A 397 9.34 18.44 -4.24
CA GLY A 397 8.81 18.43 -5.61
C GLY A 397 7.31 18.71 -5.71
N ALA A 398 6.56 18.53 -4.62
CA ALA A 398 5.15 18.88 -4.53
C ALA A 398 4.94 20.28 -3.94
N ASP A 399 3.84 20.96 -4.31
CA ASP A 399 3.42 22.22 -3.68
C ASP A 399 2.93 21.92 -2.25
N GLU A 400 3.61 22.48 -1.26
CA GLU A 400 3.31 22.28 0.16
C GLU A 400 1.88 22.69 0.58
N ARG A 401 1.25 23.60 -0.18
CA ARG A 401 -0.11 24.10 0.12
C ARG A 401 -1.20 23.13 -0.32
N THR A 402 -0.90 22.30 -1.32
CA THR A 402 -1.85 21.36 -1.93
C THR A 402 -1.39 19.91 -1.79
N PHE A 403 -0.37 19.66 -0.97
CA PHE A 403 0.21 18.34 -0.78
C PHE A 403 -0.84 17.33 -0.27
N GLN A 404 -0.96 16.23 -0.98
CA GLN A 404 -1.83 15.10 -0.65
C GLN A 404 -1.06 13.79 -0.83
N PRO A 405 -1.39 12.77 -0.06
CA PRO A 405 -0.82 11.44 -0.27
C PRO A 405 -0.97 10.97 -1.71
N MET A 406 0.09 10.33 -2.23
CA MET A 406 0.12 9.93 -3.64
C MET A 406 0.80 8.58 -3.84
N ASN A 407 0.22 7.76 -4.73
CA ASN A 407 0.87 6.56 -5.25
C ASN A 407 1.92 6.91 -6.31
N VAL A 408 2.90 6.03 -6.48
CA VAL A 408 3.83 6.12 -7.60
C VAL A 408 3.09 6.08 -8.95
N ASN A 409 3.39 7.02 -9.83
CA ASN A 409 2.84 7.08 -11.18
C ASN A 409 3.81 7.76 -12.12
N PHE A 410 3.71 7.50 -13.42
CA PHE A 410 4.64 8.07 -14.42
C PHE A 410 4.56 9.61 -14.56
N GLY A 411 3.55 10.27 -13.97
CA GLY A 411 3.46 11.72 -13.91
C GLY A 411 4.50 12.36 -12.98
N LEU A 412 5.03 11.60 -12.03
CA LEU A 412 6.08 12.05 -11.12
C LEU A 412 7.48 12.05 -11.76
N PHE A 413 7.66 11.32 -12.86
CA PHE A 413 8.97 11.16 -13.50
C PHE A 413 9.29 12.34 -14.40
N PRO A 414 10.57 12.78 -14.47
CA PRO A 414 11.00 13.76 -15.44
C PRO A 414 10.64 13.36 -16.86
N PRO A 415 9.97 14.23 -17.64
CA PRO A 415 9.55 13.91 -18.99
C PRO A 415 10.76 13.75 -19.92
N PHE A 416 10.58 13.01 -21.01
CA PHE A 416 11.53 13.03 -22.13
C PHE A 416 11.52 14.42 -22.80
N PRO A 417 12.65 14.81 -23.42
CA PRO A 417 12.70 15.98 -24.27
C PRO A 417 11.61 15.93 -25.37
N LYS A 418 11.01 17.08 -25.70
CA LYS A 418 9.95 17.16 -26.73
C LYS A 418 10.39 16.59 -28.07
N SER A 419 11.68 16.61 -28.37
CA SER A 419 12.29 16.04 -29.59
C SER A 419 12.21 14.53 -29.69
N ALA A 420 12.03 13.80 -28.58
CA ALA A 420 12.04 12.34 -28.56
C ALA A 420 10.80 11.68 -29.25
N LYS A 421 9.70 12.44 -29.47
CA LYS A 421 8.46 12.01 -30.18
C LYS A 421 7.85 10.68 -29.72
N ILE A 422 8.18 10.19 -28.50
CA ILE A 422 7.69 8.93 -27.94
C ILE A 422 6.29 9.16 -27.34
N ARG A 423 5.31 8.28 -27.66
CA ARG A 423 3.91 8.46 -27.23
C ARG A 423 3.30 7.16 -26.71
N GLY A 424 2.20 7.30 -25.95
CA GLY A 424 1.35 6.18 -25.53
C GLY A 424 2.11 5.11 -24.71
N LYS A 425 1.93 3.85 -25.09
CA LYS A 425 2.54 2.69 -24.43
C LYS A 425 4.07 2.72 -24.52
N ASP A 426 4.60 3.09 -25.67
CA ASP A 426 6.05 3.16 -25.90
C ASP A 426 6.73 4.17 -24.97
N ARG A 427 6.03 5.25 -24.61
CA ARG A 427 6.53 6.23 -23.65
C ARG A 427 6.70 5.63 -22.24
N LYS A 428 5.74 4.81 -21.79
CA LYS A 428 5.84 4.16 -20.47
C LYS A 428 7.00 3.17 -20.45
N GLN A 429 7.11 2.34 -21.48
CA GLN A 429 8.20 1.36 -21.60
C GLN A 429 9.57 2.04 -21.67
N ALA A 430 9.70 3.14 -22.42
CA ALA A 430 10.94 3.91 -22.47
C ALA A 430 11.28 4.55 -21.11
N MET A 431 10.28 5.03 -20.35
CA MET A 431 10.49 5.54 -18.99
C MET A 431 10.97 4.44 -18.05
N SER A 432 10.36 3.27 -18.10
CA SER A 432 10.76 2.12 -17.30
C SER A 432 12.19 1.64 -17.64
N ALA A 433 12.52 1.55 -18.92
CA ALA A 433 13.88 1.17 -19.35
C ALA A 433 14.93 2.16 -18.84
N ARG A 434 14.71 3.47 -19.02
CA ARG A 434 15.58 4.51 -18.49
C ARG A 434 15.74 4.41 -16.97
N ALA A 435 14.63 4.21 -16.25
CA ALA A 435 14.66 4.10 -14.80
C ALA A 435 15.51 2.93 -14.30
N LEU A 436 15.40 1.76 -14.94
CA LEU A 436 16.17 0.57 -14.56
C LEU A 436 17.66 0.70 -14.93
N GLU A 437 18.00 1.41 -16.01
CA GLU A 437 19.38 1.73 -16.36
C GLU A 437 20.00 2.69 -15.33
N ASP A 438 19.33 3.78 -15.01
CA ASP A 438 19.77 4.78 -14.03
C ASP A 438 19.87 4.18 -12.62
N LEU A 439 18.95 3.25 -12.27
CA LEU A 439 18.99 2.51 -11.01
C LEU A 439 20.24 1.65 -10.91
N SER A 440 20.58 0.91 -11.98
CA SER A 440 21.77 0.06 -11.99
C SER A 440 23.04 0.89 -11.76
N GLY A 441 23.12 2.08 -12.37
CA GLY A 441 24.21 3.03 -12.12
C GLY A 441 24.24 3.51 -10.65
N TRP A 442 23.09 3.78 -10.05
CA TRP A 442 23.00 4.22 -8.66
C TRP A 442 23.34 3.13 -7.65
N LEU A 443 22.92 1.89 -7.89
CA LEU A 443 23.25 0.75 -7.03
C LEU A 443 24.74 0.35 -7.11
N GLY A 444 25.48 0.87 -8.10
CA GLY A 444 26.88 0.51 -8.33
C GLY A 444 27.03 -0.89 -8.92
N ASP A 445 25.99 -1.45 -9.51
CA ASP A 445 25.97 -2.80 -10.06
C ASP A 445 26.85 -2.90 -11.32
N LYS A 446 28.09 -3.33 -11.11
CA LYS A 446 28.90 -3.98 -12.17
C LYS A 446 28.47 -5.45 -12.40
N GLN A 447 27.37 -5.93 -11.77
CA GLN A 447 26.90 -7.32 -11.74
C GLN A 447 25.57 -7.56 -12.47
N ALA A 448 25.27 -6.80 -13.51
CA ALA A 448 24.09 -7.07 -14.36
C ALA A 448 24.47 -7.70 -15.72
N ALA A 449 25.59 -8.46 -15.78
CA ALA A 449 26.08 -9.13 -17.00
C ALA A 449 26.72 -10.50 -16.68
N GLU A 450 26.01 -11.37 -15.92
CA GLU A 450 26.26 -12.82 -15.91
C GLU A 450 24.95 -13.61 -15.84
#